data_4ea8515e5334933631a451ffe41e2a03
#
_entry.id   4ea8515e5334933631a451ffe41e2a03
#
_cell.length_a   1.000
_cell.length_b   1.000
_cell.length_c   1.000
_cell.angle_alpha   90.00
_cell.angle_beta   90.00
_cell.angle_gamma   90.00
#
_symmetry.space_group_name_H-M   'P 1'
#
loop_
_entity.id
_entity.type
_entity.pdbx_description
1 polymer ?
#
loop_
_entity_poly.entity_id
_entity_poly.type
_entity_poly.pdbx_seq_one_letter_code
_entity_poly.pdbx_strand_id
1 'polypeptide(L)'
;YLFYTSCLAAAKGKMVTVRTFDFGADRTMADAYQGVQSSKLGLRGIRSSLRNLPQMAVQICALMRAAAKGPLRVMFPMVTDIEDWDSAMQVVDHCRRKLAERGEEFEPDVPFGVMLSIPAACLTAEDFTAHGCRFFVIGTNDLTQYTHAVSRELAIAEHYYRPASPAMKKLIAMVVDAAKKADIPVTICGLAVGNAVNATQYLRLGLRSFSMSPQNLLAIKKALRDAETR
;
A
#
# COMPACT_ATOMS: atom_id res chain seq x y z
N TYR A 1 3.90 -13.49 -13.42
CA TYR A 1 2.65 -13.52 -14.19
C TYR A 1 1.70 -14.59 -13.67
N LEU A 2 2.07 -15.88 -13.73
CA LEU A 2 1.21 -17.03 -13.34
C LEU A 2 0.62 -16.90 -11.92
N PHE A 3 1.40 -16.42 -10.96
CA PHE A 3 0.91 -16.19 -9.60
C PHE A 3 -0.22 -15.15 -9.57
N TYR A 4 -0.07 -14.02 -10.27
CA TYR A 4 -1.09 -12.97 -10.28
C TYR A 4 -2.36 -13.41 -10.99
N THR A 5 -2.25 -14.14 -12.10
CA THR A 5 -3.43 -14.70 -12.81
C THR A 5 -4.17 -15.72 -11.96
N SER A 6 -3.47 -16.55 -11.17
CA SER A 6 -4.09 -17.47 -10.21
C SER A 6 -4.88 -16.72 -9.12
N CYS A 7 -4.33 -15.61 -8.62
CA CYS A 7 -5.04 -14.75 -7.66
C CYS A 7 -6.31 -14.14 -8.26
N LEU A 8 -6.25 -13.68 -9.52
CA LEU A 8 -7.40 -13.13 -10.23
C LEU A 8 -8.49 -14.17 -10.45
N ALA A 9 -8.11 -15.40 -10.86
CA ALA A 9 -9.05 -16.50 -11.01
C ALA A 9 -9.76 -16.82 -9.68
N ALA A 10 -9.01 -16.87 -8.58
CA ALA A 10 -9.57 -17.11 -7.24
C ALA A 10 -10.49 -15.97 -6.77
N ALA A 11 -10.24 -14.74 -7.21
CA ALA A 11 -11.04 -13.57 -6.84
C ALA A 11 -12.41 -13.50 -7.55
N LYS A 12 -12.66 -14.34 -8.56
CA LYS A 12 -13.96 -14.45 -9.24
C LYS A 12 -14.54 -13.09 -9.67
N GLY A 13 -13.74 -12.30 -10.37
CA GLY A 13 -14.11 -10.98 -10.88
C GLY A 13 -14.11 -9.84 -9.86
N LYS A 14 -13.69 -10.08 -8.60
CA LYS A 14 -13.48 -9.02 -7.62
C LYS A 14 -12.13 -8.35 -7.82
N MET A 15 -12.04 -7.06 -7.48
CA MET A 15 -10.80 -6.29 -7.55
C MET A 15 -9.70 -6.91 -6.67
N VAL A 16 -8.57 -7.23 -7.27
CA VAL A 16 -7.35 -7.66 -6.58
C VAL A 16 -6.41 -6.48 -6.43
N THR A 17 -5.99 -6.20 -5.21
CA THR A 17 -4.98 -5.16 -4.94
C THR A 17 -3.64 -5.84 -4.69
N VAL A 18 -2.65 -5.50 -5.50
CA VAL A 18 -1.29 -6.04 -5.37
C VAL A 18 -0.33 -4.94 -4.91
N ARG A 19 0.42 -5.24 -3.86
CA ARG A 19 1.54 -4.41 -3.43
C ARG A 19 2.81 -4.85 -4.19
N THR A 20 3.57 -3.90 -4.73
CA THR A 20 4.90 -4.21 -5.27
C THR A 20 5.83 -4.69 -4.17
N PHE A 21 6.96 -5.26 -4.53
CA PHE A 21 7.90 -5.83 -3.57
C PHE A 21 8.27 -4.82 -2.47
N ASP A 22 8.28 -5.32 -1.25
CA ASP A 22 8.66 -4.58 -0.06
C ASP A 22 9.66 -5.43 0.74
N PHE A 23 10.75 -5.77 0.08
CA PHE A 23 11.86 -6.44 0.72
C PHE A 23 12.77 -5.40 1.35
N GLY A 24 13.23 -5.67 2.57
CA GLY A 24 14.37 -4.98 3.14
C GLY A 24 15.65 -5.40 2.42
N ALA A 25 16.72 -4.67 2.59
CA ALA A 25 18.01 -4.94 1.98
C ALA A 25 18.55 -6.36 2.23
N ASP A 26 18.02 -7.05 3.24
CA ASP A 26 18.45 -8.36 3.74
C ASP A 26 18.01 -9.57 2.90
N ARG A 27 17.02 -9.45 2.01
CA ARG A 27 16.44 -10.65 1.36
C ARG A 27 16.70 -10.80 -0.13
N THR A 28 17.05 -9.74 -0.85
CA THR A 28 17.19 -9.80 -2.31
C THR A 28 18.47 -9.19 -2.86
N MET A 29 19.25 -8.52 -2.01
CA MET A 29 20.46 -7.81 -2.43
C MET A 29 21.61 -8.03 -1.44
N ALA A 30 21.60 -9.15 -0.68
CA ALA A 30 22.66 -9.49 0.27
C ALA A 30 24.07 -9.43 -0.35
N ASP A 31 24.17 -9.79 -1.63
CA ASP A 31 25.43 -9.76 -2.37
C ASP A 31 25.83 -8.36 -2.87
N ALA A 32 24.86 -7.45 -3.03
CA ALA A 32 25.09 -6.10 -3.57
C ALA A 32 25.30 -5.03 -2.48
N TYR A 33 24.86 -5.31 -1.25
CA TYR A 33 24.94 -4.38 -0.12
C TYR A 33 25.56 -5.04 1.12
N GLN A 34 26.72 -5.67 0.94
CA GLN A 34 27.50 -6.19 2.08
C GLN A 34 27.72 -5.09 3.12
N GLY A 35 27.20 -5.29 4.33
CA GLY A 35 27.35 -4.37 5.45
C GLY A 35 26.15 -3.47 5.76
N VAL A 36 25.07 -3.48 4.98
CA VAL A 36 23.84 -2.78 5.35
C VAL A 36 23.01 -3.66 6.27
N GLN A 37 22.94 -3.31 7.55
CA GLN A 37 22.04 -3.99 8.49
C GLN A 37 20.58 -3.88 7.99
N SER A 38 19.84 -4.97 8.09
CA SER A 38 18.39 -5.00 7.85
C SER A 38 17.73 -3.97 8.77
N SER A 39 17.35 -2.83 8.18
CA SER A 39 16.67 -1.76 8.91
C SER A 39 15.27 -1.57 8.33
N LYS A 40 14.31 -1.35 9.20
CA LYS A 40 12.97 -0.92 8.78
C LYS A 40 12.94 0.53 8.30
N LEU A 41 14.00 1.28 8.57
CA LEU A 41 14.26 2.60 8.05
C LEU A 41 15.13 2.51 6.79
N GLY A 42 15.00 3.48 5.89
CA GLY A 42 15.88 3.63 4.74
C GLY A 42 15.45 2.81 3.52
N LEU A 43 16.30 1.92 3.06
CA LEU A 43 16.20 1.29 1.74
C LEU A 43 15.29 0.06 1.75
N ARG A 44 14.01 0.27 1.52
CA ARG A 44 12.99 -0.79 1.33
C ARG A 44 11.83 -0.29 0.46
N GLY A 45 10.96 -1.20 0.03
CA GLY A 45 9.80 -0.88 -0.80
C GLY A 45 10.18 -0.19 -2.09
N ILE A 46 9.48 0.89 -2.44
CA ILE A 46 9.73 1.64 -3.68
C ILE A 46 11.19 2.14 -3.78
N ARG A 47 11.80 2.55 -2.67
CA ARG A 47 13.17 3.04 -2.66
C ARG A 47 14.19 1.98 -3.10
N SER A 48 13.96 0.73 -2.70
CA SER A 48 14.75 -0.41 -3.16
C SER A 48 14.44 -0.77 -4.61
N SER A 49 13.16 -0.71 -5.00
CA SER A 49 12.72 -1.01 -6.37
C SER A 49 13.29 -0.01 -7.38
N LEU A 50 13.32 1.28 -7.06
CA LEU A 50 13.90 2.33 -7.92
C LEU A 50 15.42 2.21 -8.08
N ARG A 51 16.10 1.51 -7.17
CA ARG A 51 17.53 1.17 -7.33
C ARG A 51 17.76 -0.08 -8.18
N ASN A 52 16.73 -0.90 -8.39
CA ASN A 52 16.78 -2.08 -9.25
C ASN A 52 15.68 -2.02 -10.31
N LEU A 53 15.80 -1.07 -11.23
CA LEU A 53 14.81 -0.83 -12.29
C LEU A 53 14.51 -2.08 -13.13
N PRO A 54 15.47 -2.96 -13.49
CA PRO A 54 15.17 -4.17 -14.23
C PRO A 54 14.20 -5.10 -13.48
N GLN A 55 14.41 -5.30 -12.17
CA GLN A 55 13.53 -6.14 -11.36
C GLN A 55 12.15 -5.51 -11.19
N MET A 56 12.09 -4.20 -10.96
CA MET A 56 10.83 -3.46 -10.87
C MET A 56 10.05 -3.56 -12.18
N ALA A 57 10.69 -3.35 -13.33
CA ALA A 57 10.06 -3.45 -14.64
C ALA A 57 9.49 -4.85 -14.91
N VAL A 58 10.21 -5.92 -14.52
CA VAL A 58 9.71 -7.30 -14.65
C VAL A 58 8.43 -7.48 -13.85
N GLN A 59 8.36 -6.97 -12.60
CA GLN A 59 7.15 -7.06 -11.79
C GLN A 59 6.01 -6.24 -12.39
N ILE A 60 6.24 -5.00 -12.80
CA ILE A 60 5.22 -4.11 -13.39
C ILE A 60 4.67 -4.71 -14.69
N CYS A 61 5.53 -5.16 -15.62
CA CYS A 61 5.09 -5.83 -16.85
C CYS A 61 4.23 -7.07 -16.53
N ALA A 62 4.64 -7.89 -15.57
CA ALA A 62 3.87 -9.08 -15.19
C ALA A 62 2.48 -8.72 -14.62
N LEU A 63 2.39 -7.64 -13.84
CA LEU A 63 1.13 -7.13 -13.27
C LEU A 63 0.22 -6.57 -14.36
N MET A 64 0.74 -5.77 -15.29
CA MET A 64 -0.04 -5.20 -16.41
C MET A 64 -0.57 -6.30 -17.33
N ARG A 65 0.23 -7.34 -17.62
CA ARG A 65 -0.22 -8.50 -18.39
C ARG A 65 -1.27 -9.32 -17.65
N ALA A 66 -1.12 -9.49 -16.33
CA ALA A 66 -2.10 -10.19 -15.51
C ALA A 66 -3.43 -9.42 -15.46
N ALA A 67 -3.40 -8.10 -15.41
CA ALA A 67 -4.58 -7.24 -15.36
C ALA A 67 -5.49 -7.37 -16.59
N ALA A 68 -4.96 -7.78 -17.76
CA ALA A 68 -5.77 -8.15 -18.92
C ALA A 68 -6.68 -9.37 -18.69
N LYS A 69 -6.46 -10.13 -17.60
CA LYS A 69 -7.24 -11.34 -17.25
C LYS A 69 -8.26 -11.09 -16.15
N GLY A 70 -8.32 -9.88 -15.59
CA GLY A 70 -9.30 -9.53 -14.55
C GLY A 70 -8.94 -8.25 -13.79
N PRO A 71 -9.86 -7.75 -12.94
CA PRO A 71 -9.69 -6.47 -12.27
C PRO A 71 -8.54 -6.51 -11.26
N LEU A 72 -7.48 -5.74 -11.54
CA LEU A 72 -6.27 -5.62 -10.74
C LEU A 72 -5.89 -4.17 -10.60
N ARG A 73 -5.42 -3.79 -9.41
CA ARG A 73 -4.78 -2.51 -9.15
C ARG A 73 -3.48 -2.70 -8.36
N VAL A 74 -2.53 -1.80 -8.55
CA VAL A 74 -1.17 -1.92 -8.01
C VAL A 74 -0.86 -0.78 -7.07
N MET A 75 -0.29 -1.06 -5.89
CA MET A 75 0.16 -0.03 -4.96
C MET A 75 1.66 -0.11 -4.70
N PHE A 76 2.29 1.05 -4.62
CA PHE A 76 3.69 1.21 -4.23
C PHE A 76 3.81 1.41 -2.72
N PRO A 77 4.61 0.57 -2.01
CA PRO A 77 4.89 0.75 -0.59
C PRO A 77 6.05 1.72 -0.37
N MET A 78 6.11 2.35 0.80
CA MET A 78 7.22 3.21 1.26
C MET A 78 7.47 4.45 0.39
N VAL A 79 6.45 4.92 -0.31
CA VAL A 79 6.47 6.22 -1.00
C VAL A 79 6.51 7.32 0.05
N THR A 80 7.40 8.30 -0.11
CA THR A 80 7.60 9.41 0.83
C THR A 80 6.97 10.69 0.32
N ASP A 81 7.17 10.97 -0.96
CA ASP A 81 6.79 12.21 -1.63
C ASP A 81 6.48 11.97 -3.11
N ILE A 82 6.22 13.06 -3.80
CA ILE A 82 5.85 13.03 -5.22
C ILE A 82 6.99 12.58 -6.13
N GLU A 83 8.25 12.81 -5.75
CA GLU A 83 9.41 12.40 -6.54
C GLU A 83 9.51 10.87 -6.63
N ASP A 84 9.26 10.17 -5.51
CA ASP A 84 9.18 8.71 -5.49
C ASP A 84 8.04 8.20 -6.40
N TRP A 85 6.88 8.87 -6.36
CA TRP A 85 5.72 8.53 -7.17
C TRP A 85 6.00 8.72 -8.65
N ASP A 86 6.46 9.89 -9.05
CA ASP A 86 6.73 10.24 -10.45
C ASP A 86 7.80 9.32 -11.04
N SER A 87 8.86 9.02 -10.26
CA SER A 87 9.89 8.06 -10.65
C SER A 87 9.32 6.65 -10.89
N ALA A 88 8.40 6.20 -10.02
CA ALA A 88 7.73 4.92 -10.21
C ALA A 88 6.83 4.91 -11.45
N MET A 89 6.11 6.00 -11.71
CA MET A 89 5.24 6.12 -12.88
C MET A 89 6.02 6.18 -14.19
N GLN A 90 7.24 6.74 -14.22
CA GLN A 90 8.14 6.66 -15.37
C GLN A 90 8.49 5.20 -15.72
N VAL A 91 8.70 4.34 -14.71
CA VAL A 91 8.92 2.90 -14.94
C VAL A 91 7.65 2.23 -15.49
N VAL A 92 6.49 2.59 -14.98
CA VAL A 92 5.20 2.11 -15.50
C VAL A 92 5.04 2.48 -16.98
N ASP A 93 5.31 3.72 -17.34
CA ASP A 93 5.22 4.20 -18.72
C ASP A 93 6.23 3.52 -19.65
N HIS A 94 7.44 3.27 -19.15
CA HIS A 94 8.42 2.46 -19.89
C HIS A 94 7.90 1.04 -20.13
N CYS A 95 7.35 0.39 -19.11
CA CYS A 95 6.78 -0.96 -19.23
C CYS A 95 5.60 -0.99 -20.24
N ARG A 96 4.72 0.01 -20.18
CA ARG A 96 3.57 0.15 -21.11
C ARG A 96 4.04 0.21 -22.55
N ARG A 97 5.01 1.08 -22.87
CA ARG A 97 5.59 1.18 -24.21
C ARG A 97 6.23 -0.14 -24.65
N LYS A 98 7.03 -0.75 -23.80
CA LYS A 98 7.73 -2.00 -24.10
C LYS A 98 6.78 -3.17 -24.38
N LEU A 99 5.68 -3.29 -23.64
CA LEU A 99 4.66 -4.31 -23.88
C LEU A 99 3.92 -4.08 -25.20
N ALA A 100 3.58 -2.83 -25.52
CA ALA A 100 2.96 -2.44 -26.77
C ALA A 100 3.87 -2.74 -27.99
N GLU A 101 5.15 -2.37 -27.91
CA GLU A 101 6.15 -2.64 -28.95
C GLU A 101 6.32 -4.13 -29.25
N ARG A 102 6.14 -4.98 -28.23
CA ARG A 102 6.22 -6.45 -28.37
C ARG A 102 4.93 -7.11 -28.82
N GLY A 103 3.84 -6.35 -28.93
CA GLY A 103 2.52 -6.90 -29.23
C GLY A 103 2.00 -7.85 -28.14
N GLU A 104 2.48 -7.70 -26.89
CA GLU A 104 2.01 -8.52 -25.76
C GLU A 104 0.65 -8.03 -25.27
N GLU A 105 -0.25 -8.96 -24.93
CA GLU A 105 -1.54 -8.63 -24.34
C GLU A 105 -1.35 -8.08 -22.91
N PHE A 106 -1.85 -6.87 -22.62
CA PHE A 106 -1.80 -6.24 -21.31
C PHE A 106 -2.92 -5.22 -21.14
N GLU A 107 -3.22 -4.84 -19.88
CA GLU A 107 -4.13 -3.74 -19.54
C GLU A 107 -3.33 -2.43 -19.45
N PRO A 108 -3.53 -1.47 -20.36
CA PRO A 108 -2.78 -0.21 -20.33
C PRO A 108 -3.22 0.73 -19.20
N ASP A 109 -4.48 0.64 -18.75
CA ASP A 109 -5.07 1.53 -17.74
C ASP A 109 -5.18 0.90 -16.34
N VAL A 110 -4.20 0.07 -15.97
CA VAL A 110 -4.12 -0.46 -14.61
C VAL A 110 -4.10 0.69 -13.59
N PRO A 111 -5.00 0.70 -12.60
CA PRO A 111 -4.95 1.70 -11.55
C PRO A 111 -3.70 1.53 -10.67
N PHE A 112 -2.87 2.57 -10.58
CA PHE A 112 -1.77 2.66 -9.64
C PHE A 112 -2.14 3.53 -8.45
N GLY A 113 -1.64 3.18 -7.27
CA GLY A 113 -1.90 3.87 -6.02
C GLY A 113 -0.73 3.84 -5.05
N VAL A 114 -0.87 4.55 -3.95
CA VAL A 114 0.16 4.67 -2.91
C VAL A 114 -0.28 3.96 -1.64
N MET A 115 0.64 3.19 -1.03
CA MET A 115 0.50 2.74 0.34
C MET A 115 1.04 3.80 1.28
N LEU A 116 0.13 4.56 1.89
CA LEU A 116 0.44 5.63 2.83
C LEU A 116 0.84 5.01 4.19
N SER A 117 2.13 4.76 4.34
CA SER A 117 2.76 4.12 5.49
C SER A 117 3.85 4.98 6.15
N ILE A 118 4.10 6.17 5.59
CA ILE A 118 5.06 7.16 6.08
C ILE A 118 4.29 8.43 6.42
N PRO A 119 4.53 9.07 7.58
CA PRO A 119 3.84 10.31 7.95
C PRO A 119 3.97 11.43 6.90
N ALA A 120 5.14 11.59 6.29
CA ALA A 120 5.37 12.59 5.24
C ALA A 120 4.38 12.42 4.08
N ALA A 121 4.22 11.19 3.56
CA ALA A 121 3.27 10.91 2.49
C ALA A 121 1.79 11.14 2.90
N CYS A 122 1.44 10.95 4.18
CA CYS A 122 0.10 11.28 4.66
C CYS A 122 -0.16 12.79 4.69
N LEU A 123 0.85 13.60 4.99
CA LEU A 123 0.77 15.06 5.03
C LEU A 123 0.60 15.67 3.63
N THR A 124 1.14 15.01 2.60
CA THR A 124 1.12 15.44 1.20
C THR A 124 0.20 14.58 0.33
N ALA A 125 -0.83 13.95 0.93
CA ALA A 125 -1.70 13.01 0.22
C ALA A 125 -2.42 13.64 -1.00
N GLU A 126 -2.74 14.93 -0.96
CA GLU A 126 -3.37 15.65 -2.06
C GLU A 126 -2.45 15.76 -3.29
N ASP A 127 -1.14 15.86 -3.11
CA ASP A 127 -0.18 15.98 -4.21
C ASP A 127 -0.19 14.70 -5.07
N PHE A 128 -0.29 13.52 -4.45
CA PHE A 128 -0.39 12.27 -5.20
C PHE A 128 -1.64 12.20 -6.07
N THR A 129 -2.77 12.74 -5.60
CA THR A 129 -4.00 12.75 -6.40
C THR A 129 -3.89 13.70 -7.58
N ALA A 130 -3.24 14.85 -7.41
CA ALA A 130 -2.95 15.79 -8.49
C ALA A 130 -2.02 15.19 -9.56
N HIS A 131 -1.18 14.22 -9.19
CA HIS A 131 -0.27 13.50 -10.09
C HIS A 131 -0.82 12.14 -10.56
N GLY A 132 -2.14 11.93 -10.50
CA GLY A 132 -2.79 10.76 -11.11
C GLY A 132 -2.80 9.49 -10.25
N CYS A 133 -2.55 9.57 -8.96
CA CYS A 133 -2.76 8.46 -8.04
C CYS A 133 -4.25 8.12 -7.97
N ARG A 134 -4.60 6.85 -8.19
CA ARG A 134 -6.00 6.42 -8.38
C ARG A 134 -6.63 5.77 -7.16
N PHE A 135 -5.87 5.50 -6.10
CA PHE A 135 -6.39 5.00 -4.83
C PHE A 135 -5.32 5.07 -3.73
N PHE A 136 -5.75 5.06 -2.49
CA PHE A 136 -4.87 4.97 -1.34
C PHE A 136 -5.08 3.69 -0.54
N VAL A 137 -3.99 3.19 0.06
CA VAL A 137 -4.04 2.17 1.09
C VAL A 137 -3.25 2.66 2.30
N ILE A 138 -3.92 2.83 3.44
CA ILE A 138 -3.25 3.25 4.69
C ILE A 138 -2.64 2.03 5.35
N GLY A 139 -1.31 1.97 5.44
CA GLY A 139 -0.54 0.89 6.07
C GLY A 139 -0.27 1.18 7.54
N THR A 140 -1.18 0.78 8.45
CA THR A 140 -1.10 1.17 9.87
C THR A 140 0.13 0.69 10.59
N ASN A 141 0.75 -0.42 10.17
CA ASN A 141 1.88 -0.98 10.89
C ASN A 141 3.10 -0.05 10.85
N ASP A 142 3.55 0.29 9.65
CA ASP A 142 4.71 1.16 9.45
C ASP A 142 4.35 2.62 9.79
N LEU A 143 3.14 3.07 9.46
CA LEU A 143 2.68 4.41 9.84
C LEU A 143 2.73 4.63 11.36
N THR A 144 2.28 3.66 12.16
CA THR A 144 2.37 3.74 13.62
C THR A 144 3.83 3.76 14.08
N GLN A 145 4.66 2.87 13.53
CA GLN A 145 6.08 2.77 13.86
C GLN A 145 6.81 4.10 13.63
N TYR A 146 6.61 4.72 12.48
CA TYR A 146 7.31 5.96 12.13
C TYR A 146 6.72 7.19 12.83
N THR A 147 5.40 7.21 13.07
CA THR A 147 4.76 8.31 13.80
C THR A 147 5.20 8.36 15.26
N HIS A 148 5.44 7.20 15.87
CA HIS A 148 5.81 7.09 17.30
C HIS A 148 7.30 6.80 17.52
N ALA A 149 8.10 6.68 16.43
CA ALA A 149 9.52 6.36 16.48
C ALA A 149 9.82 5.09 17.30
N VAL A 150 8.96 4.06 17.19
CA VAL A 150 9.06 2.81 17.95
C VAL A 150 8.92 1.60 17.04
N SER A 151 9.84 0.63 17.17
CA SER A 151 9.70 -0.63 16.45
C SER A 151 8.58 -1.49 17.03
N ARG A 152 7.70 -2.00 16.17
CA ARG A 152 6.64 -2.95 16.56
C ARG A 152 7.18 -4.31 17.03
N GLU A 153 8.46 -4.59 16.82
CA GLU A 153 9.12 -5.85 17.19
C GLU A 153 9.82 -5.74 18.55
N LEU A 154 9.89 -4.54 19.12
CA LEU A 154 10.53 -4.30 20.41
C LEU A 154 9.49 -4.38 21.53
N ALA A 155 9.29 -5.58 22.08
CA ALA A 155 8.26 -5.85 23.10
C ALA A 155 8.35 -4.91 24.31
N ILE A 156 9.55 -4.58 24.78
CA ILE A 156 9.75 -3.66 25.92
C ILE A 156 9.22 -2.24 25.66
N ALA A 157 9.05 -1.86 24.38
CA ALA A 157 8.54 -0.55 23.99
C ALA A 157 7.10 -0.59 23.44
N GLU A 158 6.39 -1.71 23.56
CA GLU A 158 5.05 -1.92 23.01
C GLU A 158 4.05 -0.84 23.42
N HIS A 159 4.15 -0.33 24.65
CA HIS A 159 3.26 0.73 25.15
C HIS A 159 3.36 2.06 24.42
N TYR A 160 4.45 2.31 23.68
CA TYR A 160 4.60 3.46 22.79
C TYR A 160 3.98 3.22 21.40
N TYR A 161 3.76 1.96 21.00
CA TYR A 161 3.17 1.60 19.72
C TYR A 161 1.64 1.72 19.78
N ARG A 162 1.11 2.90 19.47
CA ARG A 162 -0.31 3.25 19.66
C ARG A 162 -1.02 3.56 18.33
N PRO A 163 -1.57 2.55 17.63
CA PRO A 163 -2.16 2.73 16.29
C PRO A 163 -3.44 3.57 16.26
N ALA A 164 -4.07 3.82 17.42
CA ALA A 164 -5.25 4.67 17.54
C ALA A 164 -4.97 5.97 18.33
N SER A 165 -3.70 6.40 18.39
CA SER A 165 -3.33 7.66 19.05
C SER A 165 -3.94 8.88 18.35
N PRO A 166 -4.01 10.04 19.02
CA PRO A 166 -4.46 11.28 18.38
C PRO A 166 -3.66 11.65 17.12
N ALA A 167 -2.34 11.40 17.11
CA ALA A 167 -1.49 11.65 15.93
C ALA A 167 -1.89 10.75 14.75
N MET A 168 -2.07 9.46 14.99
CA MET A 168 -2.53 8.52 13.96
C MET A 168 -3.90 8.90 13.40
N LYS A 169 -4.84 9.28 14.27
CA LYS A 169 -6.18 9.72 13.84
C LYS A 169 -6.12 10.95 12.95
N LYS A 170 -5.25 11.92 13.25
CA LYS A 170 -5.05 13.12 12.42
C LYS A 170 -4.49 12.75 11.05
N LEU A 171 -3.44 11.94 10.99
CA LEU A 171 -2.86 11.50 9.73
C LEU A 171 -3.87 10.73 8.87
N ILE A 172 -4.62 9.81 9.48
CA ILE A 172 -5.66 9.04 8.78
C ILE A 172 -6.77 9.96 8.26
N ALA A 173 -7.23 10.93 9.07
CA ALA A 173 -8.25 11.89 8.64
C ALA A 173 -7.78 12.72 7.44
N MET A 174 -6.55 13.22 7.44
CA MET A 174 -5.98 13.97 6.31
C MET A 174 -6.01 13.14 5.01
N VAL A 175 -5.64 11.85 5.10
CA VAL A 175 -5.68 10.94 3.93
C VAL A 175 -7.11 10.71 3.46
N VAL A 176 -8.05 10.51 4.38
CA VAL A 176 -9.48 10.32 4.04
C VAL A 176 -10.05 11.56 3.37
N ASP A 177 -9.71 12.75 3.87
CA ASP A 177 -10.15 14.02 3.29
C ASP A 177 -9.55 14.24 1.89
N ALA A 178 -8.26 13.95 1.69
CA ALA A 178 -7.62 14.01 0.37
C ALA A 178 -8.27 13.05 -0.62
N ALA A 179 -8.51 11.80 -0.21
CA ALA A 179 -9.18 10.81 -1.05
C ALA A 179 -10.62 11.23 -1.42
N LYS A 180 -11.36 11.79 -0.45
CA LYS A 180 -12.72 12.29 -0.67
C LYS A 180 -12.77 13.47 -1.63
N LYS A 181 -11.84 14.42 -1.52
CA LYS A 181 -11.73 15.57 -2.43
C LYS A 181 -11.47 15.15 -3.87
N ALA A 182 -10.65 14.12 -4.05
CA ALA A 182 -10.27 13.60 -5.36
C ALA A 182 -11.19 12.49 -5.88
N ASP A 183 -12.22 12.12 -5.13
CA ASP A 183 -13.15 11.01 -5.44
C ASP A 183 -12.44 9.69 -5.74
N ILE A 184 -11.41 9.37 -4.95
CA ILE A 184 -10.68 8.10 -5.09
C ILE A 184 -10.91 7.19 -3.88
N PRO A 185 -10.88 5.85 -4.08
CA PRO A 185 -11.07 4.90 -2.98
C PRO A 185 -9.88 4.90 -2.02
N VAL A 186 -10.17 4.79 -0.72
CA VAL A 186 -9.18 4.60 0.35
C VAL A 186 -9.50 3.35 1.15
N THR A 187 -8.48 2.51 1.36
CA THR A 187 -8.55 1.29 2.17
C THR A 187 -7.58 1.39 3.34
N ILE A 188 -7.94 0.88 4.50
CA ILE A 188 -7.00 0.77 5.63
C ILE A 188 -6.62 -0.69 5.87
N CYS A 189 -5.34 -0.95 6.13
CA CYS A 189 -4.80 -2.29 6.40
C CYS A 189 -3.80 -2.29 7.56
N GLY A 190 -3.41 -3.49 7.96
CA GLY A 190 -2.43 -3.72 9.03
C GLY A 190 -3.04 -4.40 10.25
N LEU A 191 -2.20 -4.77 11.22
CA LEU A 191 -2.61 -5.52 12.41
C LEU A 191 -3.67 -4.79 13.24
N ALA A 192 -3.57 -3.46 13.32
CA ALA A 192 -4.51 -2.64 14.08
C ALA A 192 -5.96 -2.77 13.59
N VAL A 193 -6.17 -3.09 12.31
CA VAL A 193 -7.51 -3.25 11.71
C VAL A 193 -8.22 -4.51 12.21
N GLY A 194 -7.46 -5.51 12.68
CA GLY A 194 -7.99 -6.72 13.31
C GLY A 194 -8.52 -6.53 14.72
N ASN A 195 -8.41 -5.33 15.31
CA ASN A 195 -8.96 -4.98 16.61
C ASN A 195 -10.27 -4.20 16.42
N ALA A 196 -11.36 -4.67 17.03
CA ALA A 196 -12.70 -4.10 16.86
C ALA A 196 -12.80 -2.63 17.32
N VAL A 197 -12.11 -2.26 18.40
CA VAL A 197 -12.10 -0.88 18.92
C VAL A 197 -11.43 0.05 17.91
N ASN A 198 -10.27 -0.34 17.37
CA ASN A 198 -9.58 0.44 16.36
C ASN A 198 -10.38 0.54 15.05
N ALA A 199 -10.93 -0.58 14.58
CA ALA A 199 -11.74 -0.62 13.36
C ALA A 199 -12.95 0.32 13.45
N THR A 200 -13.65 0.33 14.59
CA THR A 200 -14.76 1.24 14.84
C THR A 200 -14.34 2.71 14.86
N GLN A 201 -13.15 3.01 15.41
CA GLN A 201 -12.61 4.38 15.36
C GLN A 201 -12.26 4.80 13.93
N TYR A 202 -11.69 3.91 13.13
CA TYR A 202 -11.39 4.17 11.73
C TYR A 202 -12.67 4.36 10.88
N LEU A 203 -13.73 3.61 11.17
CA LEU A 203 -15.05 3.82 10.56
C LEU A 203 -15.57 5.24 10.83
N ARG A 204 -15.45 5.72 12.08
CA ARG A 204 -15.85 7.09 12.47
C ARG A 204 -15.02 8.20 11.78
N LEU A 205 -13.79 7.91 11.36
CA LEU A 205 -12.98 8.79 10.53
C LEU A 205 -13.39 8.80 9.06
N GLY A 206 -14.43 8.06 8.66
CA GLY A 206 -14.93 8.02 7.29
C GLY A 206 -14.46 6.84 6.45
N LEU A 207 -13.61 5.96 6.97
CA LEU A 207 -13.16 4.76 6.25
C LEU A 207 -14.31 3.75 6.07
N ARG A 208 -14.39 3.14 4.87
CA ARG A 208 -15.40 2.14 4.53
C ARG A 208 -14.79 0.85 3.95
N SER A 209 -13.49 0.83 3.68
CA SER A 209 -12.78 -0.33 3.15
C SER A 209 -11.67 -0.76 4.11
N PHE A 210 -11.72 -2.01 4.56
CA PHE A 210 -10.86 -2.58 5.59
C PHE A 210 -10.22 -3.87 5.08
N SER A 211 -8.89 -3.96 5.12
CA SER A 211 -8.14 -5.16 4.74
C SER A 211 -7.47 -5.77 5.97
N MET A 212 -7.72 -7.05 6.21
CA MET A 212 -7.25 -7.77 7.40
C MET A 212 -7.05 -9.25 7.11
N SER A 213 -6.45 -9.96 8.06
CA SER A 213 -6.36 -11.42 8.01
C SER A 213 -7.76 -12.07 8.01
N PRO A 214 -7.99 -13.14 7.24
CA PRO A 214 -9.29 -13.79 7.11
C PRO A 214 -9.92 -14.19 8.46
N GLN A 215 -9.11 -14.61 9.43
CA GLN A 215 -9.58 -15.01 10.76
C GLN A 215 -10.29 -13.89 11.54
N ASN A 216 -9.96 -12.62 11.25
CA ASN A 216 -10.56 -11.46 11.93
C ASN A 216 -11.82 -10.95 11.22
N LEU A 217 -12.08 -11.41 9.99
CA LEU A 217 -13.07 -10.81 9.10
C LEU A 217 -14.49 -10.79 9.71
N LEU A 218 -14.95 -11.92 10.26
CA LEU A 218 -16.32 -12.02 10.78
C LEU A 218 -16.53 -11.17 12.03
N ALA A 219 -15.56 -11.18 12.95
CA ALA A 219 -15.63 -10.39 14.19
C ALA A 219 -15.62 -8.88 13.88
N ILE A 220 -14.75 -8.44 12.99
CA ILE A 220 -14.66 -7.03 12.61
C ILE A 220 -15.90 -6.60 11.82
N LYS A 221 -16.39 -7.40 10.89
CA LYS A 221 -17.61 -7.11 10.16
C LYS A 221 -18.83 -6.94 11.07
N LYS A 222 -18.93 -7.75 12.15
CA LYS A 222 -19.96 -7.59 13.18
C LYS A 222 -19.79 -6.27 13.90
N ALA A 223 -18.58 -5.99 14.43
CA ALA A 223 -18.31 -4.76 15.17
C ALA A 223 -18.61 -3.48 14.39
N LEU A 224 -18.26 -3.47 13.08
CA LEU A 224 -18.52 -2.33 12.21
C LEU A 224 -20.03 -2.13 11.98
N ARG A 225 -20.80 -3.19 11.74
CA ARG A 225 -22.27 -3.10 11.62
C ARG A 225 -22.93 -2.59 12.90
N ASP A 226 -22.51 -3.13 14.06
CA ASP A 226 -23.06 -2.70 15.35
C ASP A 226 -22.72 -1.22 15.66
N ALA A 227 -21.64 -0.69 15.08
CA ALA A 227 -21.22 0.71 15.23
C ALA A 227 -21.98 1.68 14.28
N GLU A 228 -22.42 1.21 13.12
CA GLU A 228 -23.24 2.01 12.17
C GLU A 228 -24.71 2.17 12.62
N THR A 229 -25.20 1.23 13.42
CA THR A 229 -26.59 1.24 13.92
C THR A 229 -26.79 2.06 15.20
N ARG A 230 -25.72 2.60 15.79
CA ARG A 230 -25.73 3.48 16.96
C ARG A 230 -25.43 4.93 16.60
#